data_f7b4a056693a07db0708aa0e7f4318dd
#
_entry.id   f7b4a056693a07db0708aa0e7f4318dd
#
_cell.length_a   1.000
_cell.length_b   1.000
_cell.length_c   1.000
_cell.angle_alpha   90.00
_cell.angle_beta   90.00
_cell.angle_gamma   90.00
#
_symmetry.space_group_name_H-M   'P 1'
#
loop_
_entity.id
_entity.type
_entity.pdbx_description
1 polymer ?
#
loop_
_entity_poly.entity_id
_entity_poly.type
_entity_poly.pdbx_seq_one_letter_code
_entity_poly.pdbx_strand_id
1 'polypeptide(L)'
;MLLKDLTAVELHAALAPWGVSLHLARQLQAAAVRRDEIPERLHAVSPKLLDRVRAEVRLPRLITRSKVVSPQDGFSKYLFEGDGPESFEAVRIPILHRPDDPKYIVCVSSQAGCAMGCSFCATGQQGFKRNLAAWEIVDQVIRIQADSEHPVRGVVFMGMGEPLLNYEAVIRAARILSEPCGMAISGKAISISTAGVVPGIRRFTADRLPFRLVVSLTSADPGRRRELMPVEVLYPLPELIVAVREYHLATGLRVTLAWTMIAGFNTRPEDAIQLAEFTRGLPLTLDLIDVNDATGRFLPPSPHELAGFRDALRLHLKMPVARRYSGGQDIHAACGMLAGSIGVNGYSNESGIP
;
A
#
# COMPACT_ATOMS: atom_id res chain seq x y z
N MET A 1 -17.81 -2.88 19.32
CA MET A 1 -16.57 -2.10 19.01
C MET A 1 -15.54 -3.05 18.40
N LEU A 2 -14.83 -2.64 17.32
CA LEU A 2 -13.86 -3.50 16.64
C LEU A 2 -12.44 -3.18 17.10
N LEU A 3 -11.74 -4.15 17.71
CA LEU A 3 -10.42 -3.93 18.32
C LEU A 3 -9.34 -3.53 17.29
N LYS A 4 -9.39 -4.08 16.08
CA LYS A 4 -8.44 -3.78 15.01
C LYS A 4 -8.76 -2.49 14.24
N ASP A 5 -9.86 -1.81 14.58
CA ASP A 5 -10.30 -0.58 13.95
C ASP A 5 -9.94 0.68 14.76
N LEU A 6 -9.34 0.51 15.92
CA LEU A 6 -9.00 1.58 16.86
C LEU A 6 -7.52 1.54 17.22
N THR A 7 -6.90 2.72 17.34
CA THR A 7 -5.60 2.88 17.99
C THR A 7 -5.74 2.62 19.49
N ALA A 8 -4.63 2.38 20.20
CA ALA A 8 -4.67 2.18 21.65
C ALA A 8 -5.25 3.38 22.41
N VAL A 9 -5.04 4.58 21.90
CA VAL A 9 -5.58 5.82 22.49
C VAL A 9 -7.09 5.92 22.27
N GLU A 10 -7.57 5.63 21.06
CA GLU A 10 -9.00 5.60 20.74
C GLU A 10 -9.71 4.50 21.53
N LEU A 11 -9.09 3.32 21.65
CA LEU A 11 -9.61 2.21 22.45
C LEU A 11 -9.70 2.59 23.94
N HIS A 12 -8.67 3.25 24.47
CA HIS A 12 -8.70 3.77 25.84
C HIS A 12 -9.83 4.77 26.03
N ALA A 13 -9.95 5.77 25.14
CA ALA A 13 -11.02 6.78 25.24
C ALA A 13 -12.41 6.14 25.25
N ALA A 14 -12.64 5.13 24.41
CA ALA A 14 -13.91 4.42 24.34
C ALA A 14 -14.22 3.55 25.56
N LEU A 15 -13.20 2.97 26.20
CA LEU A 15 -13.34 2.05 27.35
C LEU A 15 -13.06 2.71 28.70
N ALA A 16 -12.59 3.97 28.73
CA ALA A 16 -12.30 4.70 29.98
C ALA A 16 -13.49 4.78 30.95
N PRO A 17 -14.76 4.93 30.49
CA PRO A 17 -15.92 4.91 31.37
C PRO A 17 -16.10 3.61 32.17
N TRP A 18 -15.43 2.53 31.74
CA TRP A 18 -15.45 1.23 32.42
C TRP A 18 -14.25 1.02 33.36
N GLY A 19 -13.38 2.02 33.50
CA GLY A 19 -12.16 1.91 34.28
C GLY A 19 -10.99 1.26 33.53
N VAL A 20 -11.06 1.14 32.21
CA VAL A 20 -9.95 0.64 31.39
C VAL A 20 -8.86 1.72 31.29
N SER A 21 -7.68 1.45 31.82
CA SER A 21 -6.53 2.32 31.71
C SER A 21 -5.91 2.28 30.31
N LEU A 22 -5.12 3.30 29.95
CA LEU A 22 -4.35 3.28 28.68
C LEU A 22 -3.41 2.08 28.58
N HIS A 23 -2.84 1.65 29.71
CA HIS A 23 -1.99 0.45 29.75
C HIS A 23 -2.80 -0.80 29.39
N LEU A 24 -3.99 -0.98 29.93
CA LEU A 24 -4.87 -2.09 29.60
C LEU A 24 -5.33 -2.03 28.13
N ALA A 25 -5.67 -0.83 27.63
CA ALA A 25 -6.03 -0.66 26.20
C ALA A 25 -4.87 -1.08 25.27
N ARG A 26 -3.62 -0.74 25.62
CA ARG A 26 -2.43 -1.20 24.88
C ARG A 26 -2.25 -2.72 24.94
N GLN A 27 -2.51 -3.36 26.08
CA GLN A 27 -2.44 -4.81 26.20
C GLN A 27 -3.51 -5.50 25.34
N LEU A 28 -4.74 -4.98 25.34
CA LEU A 28 -5.83 -5.49 24.51
C LEU A 28 -5.50 -5.33 23.01
N GLN A 29 -4.97 -4.18 22.61
CA GLN A 29 -4.56 -3.97 21.22
C GLN A 29 -3.40 -4.88 20.82
N ALA A 30 -2.41 -5.07 21.71
CA ALA A 30 -1.29 -5.98 21.44
C ALA A 30 -1.78 -7.43 21.28
N ALA A 31 -2.75 -7.87 22.07
CA ALA A 31 -3.37 -9.18 21.92
C ALA A 31 -4.09 -9.30 20.57
N ALA A 32 -4.91 -8.31 20.23
CA ALA A 32 -5.68 -8.29 18.99
C ALA A 32 -4.81 -8.26 17.73
N VAL A 33 -3.73 -7.45 17.74
CA VAL A 33 -2.91 -7.21 16.54
C VAL A 33 -1.78 -8.22 16.38
N ARG A 34 -1.15 -8.68 17.49
CA ARG A 34 0.00 -9.59 17.43
C ARG A 34 -0.36 -11.06 17.55
N ARG A 35 -1.41 -11.37 18.29
CA ARG A 35 -1.84 -12.74 18.58
C ARG A 35 -3.19 -13.10 17.99
N ASP A 36 -3.87 -12.11 17.41
CA ASP A 36 -5.22 -12.25 16.86
C ASP A 36 -6.23 -12.88 17.86
N GLU A 37 -6.16 -12.42 19.11
CA GLU A 37 -7.00 -12.92 20.19
C GLU A 37 -7.56 -11.80 21.10
N ILE A 38 -8.65 -12.09 21.78
CA ILE A 38 -9.11 -11.33 22.94
C ILE A 38 -8.69 -12.15 24.18
N PRO A 39 -7.78 -11.64 25.02
CA PRO A 39 -7.21 -12.46 26.10
C PRO A 39 -8.27 -12.84 27.12
N GLU A 40 -8.19 -14.07 27.62
CA GLU A 40 -9.07 -14.58 28.68
C GLU A 40 -8.63 -14.07 30.06
N ARG A 41 -7.36 -13.86 30.24
CA ARG A 41 -6.75 -13.35 31.48
C ARG A 41 -5.66 -12.34 31.17
N LEU A 42 -5.59 -11.30 31.98
CA LEU A 42 -4.50 -10.33 31.95
C LEU A 42 -4.03 -10.10 33.40
N HIS A 43 -2.72 -10.01 33.58
CA HIS A 43 -2.14 -9.75 34.88
C HIS A 43 -2.64 -8.40 35.43
N ALA A 44 -3.01 -8.37 36.72
CA ALA A 44 -3.51 -7.19 37.45
C ALA A 44 -4.82 -6.59 36.88
N VAL A 45 -5.60 -7.39 36.13
CA VAL A 45 -6.92 -6.99 35.62
C VAL A 45 -8.00 -7.85 36.25
N SER A 46 -9.06 -7.21 36.79
CA SER A 46 -10.17 -7.93 37.38
C SER A 46 -10.90 -8.78 36.33
N PRO A 47 -11.24 -10.05 36.61
CA PRO A 47 -12.01 -10.89 35.68
C PRO A 47 -13.32 -10.22 35.25
N LYS A 48 -14.05 -9.57 36.15
CA LYS A 48 -15.31 -8.87 35.84
C LYS A 48 -15.12 -7.75 34.79
N LEU A 49 -14.02 -7.00 34.89
CA LEU A 49 -13.71 -5.95 33.92
C LEU A 49 -13.39 -6.57 32.55
N LEU A 50 -12.59 -7.63 32.54
CA LEU A 50 -12.21 -8.30 31.30
C LEU A 50 -13.40 -8.96 30.62
N ASP A 51 -14.30 -9.60 31.38
CA ASP A 51 -15.53 -10.19 30.86
C ASP A 51 -16.44 -9.12 30.26
N ARG A 52 -16.57 -7.95 30.91
CA ARG A 52 -17.31 -6.81 30.37
C ARG A 52 -16.70 -6.32 29.06
N VAL A 53 -15.37 -6.15 29.00
CA VAL A 53 -14.67 -5.76 27.75
C VAL A 53 -14.96 -6.80 26.65
N ARG A 54 -14.82 -8.09 26.95
CA ARG A 54 -15.05 -9.18 25.98
C ARG A 54 -16.48 -9.21 25.44
N ALA A 55 -17.48 -8.85 26.25
CA ALA A 55 -18.87 -8.77 25.82
C ALA A 55 -19.12 -7.65 24.79
N GLU A 56 -18.35 -6.55 24.86
CA GLU A 56 -18.57 -5.33 24.06
C GLU A 56 -17.64 -5.18 22.87
N VAL A 57 -16.52 -5.93 22.87
CA VAL A 57 -15.54 -5.86 21.78
C VAL A 57 -15.69 -7.05 20.84
N ARG A 58 -15.34 -6.81 19.59
CA ARG A 58 -15.26 -7.85 18.55
C ARG A 58 -13.88 -7.84 17.93
N LEU A 59 -13.42 -8.99 17.50
CA LEU A 59 -12.18 -9.19 16.79
C LEU A 59 -12.52 -9.76 15.40
N PRO A 60 -12.83 -8.88 14.43
CA PRO A 60 -13.15 -9.33 13.08
C PRO A 60 -11.91 -9.91 12.40
N ARG A 61 -12.14 -10.80 11.47
CA ARG A 61 -11.10 -11.49 10.72
C ARG A 61 -11.48 -11.57 9.25
N LEU A 62 -10.51 -11.29 8.39
CA LEU A 62 -10.65 -11.54 6.97
C LEU A 62 -10.71 -13.05 6.71
N ILE A 63 -11.53 -13.40 5.74
CA ILE A 63 -11.55 -14.76 5.19
C ILE A 63 -10.54 -14.80 4.04
N THR A 64 -9.52 -15.66 4.15
CA THR A 64 -8.59 -15.93 3.05
C THR A 64 -9.24 -16.92 2.09
N ARG A 65 -9.63 -16.48 0.90
CA ARG A 65 -10.26 -17.33 -0.13
C ARG A 65 -9.24 -18.09 -0.95
N SER A 66 -8.11 -17.46 -1.25
CA SER A 66 -7.01 -18.12 -1.95
C SER A 66 -5.68 -17.50 -1.60
N LYS A 67 -4.64 -18.32 -1.78
CA LYS A 67 -3.23 -17.91 -1.75
C LYS A 67 -2.54 -18.55 -2.95
N VAL A 68 -1.81 -17.73 -3.71
CA VAL A 68 -0.98 -18.19 -4.82
C VAL A 68 0.44 -17.71 -4.57
N VAL A 69 1.41 -18.60 -4.72
CA VAL A 69 2.84 -18.29 -4.52
C VAL A 69 3.55 -18.41 -5.85
N SER A 70 4.31 -17.39 -6.22
CA SER A 70 5.18 -17.43 -7.40
C SER A 70 6.34 -18.40 -7.17
N PRO A 71 6.51 -19.42 -8.01
CA PRO A 71 7.68 -20.28 -7.98
C PRO A 71 8.94 -19.59 -8.47
N GLN A 72 8.83 -18.43 -9.13
CA GLN A 72 9.95 -17.71 -9.72
C GLN A 72 10.69 -16.84 -8.70
N ASP A 73 9.94 -16.17 -7.82
CA ASP A 73 10.50 -15.13 -6.96
C ASP A 73 9.92 -15.10 -5.53
N GLY A 74 9.01 -16.03 -5.20
CA GLY A 74 8.45 -16.19 -3.87
C GLY A 74 7.42 -15.14 -3.46
N PHE A 75 7.00 -14.25 -4.37
CA PHE A 75 5.85 -13.38 -4.13
C PHE A 75 4.62 -14.22 -3.83
N SER A 76 3.77 -13.73 -2.95
CA SER A 76 2.52 -14.44 -2.63
C SER A 76 1.36 -13.48 -2.70
N LYS A 77 0.33 -13.84 -3.48
CA LYS A 77 -0.91 -13.08 -3.62
C LYS A 77 -1.99 -13.76 -2.79
N TYR A 78 -2.71 -12.98 -2.01
CA TYR A 78 -3.82 -13.39 -1.17
C TYR A 78 -5.09 -12.72 -1.66
N LEU A 79 -6.17 -13.48 -1.75
CA LEU A 79 -7.52 -12.98 -1.98
C LEU A 79 -8.29 -13.01 -0.66
N PHE A 80 -8.82 -11.88 -0.24
CA PHE A 80 -9.54 -11.70 1.01
C PHE A 80 -10.98 -11.29 0.79
N GLU A 81 -11.84 -11.70 1.72
CA GLU A 81 -13.19 -11.17 1.93
C GLU A 81 -13.30 -10.58 3.33
N GLY A 82 -13.95 -9.43 3.43
CA GLY A 82 -14.22 -8.69 4.66
C GLY A 82 -15.70 -8.42 4.86
N ASP A 83 -16.06 -7.22 5.33
CA ASP A 83 -17.45 -6.85 5.65
C ASP A 83 -18.36 -6.65 4.42
N GLY A 84 -17.81 -6.51 3.22
CA GLY A 84 -18.59 -6.34 1.99
C GLY A 84 -18.58 -7.58 1.10
N PRO A 85 -19.41 -7.61 0.06
CA PRO A 85 -19.44 -8.71 -0.91
C PRO A 85 -18.22 -8.70 -1.86
N GLU A 86 -17.49 -7.60 -1.92
CA GLU A 86 -16.37 -7.45 -2.83
C GLU A 86 -15.09 -7.98 -2.19
N SER A 87 -14.44 -8.91 -2.90
CA SER A 87 -13.11 -9.40 -2.54
C SER A 87 -12.04 -8.38 -2.93
N PHE A 88 -10.90 -8.46 -2.24
CA PHE A 88 -9.73 -7.63 -2.53
C PHE A 88 -8.45 -8.42 -2.28
N GLU A 89 -7.36 -7.97 -2.89
CA GLU A 89 -6.10 -8.70 -2.87
C GLU A 89 -5.03 -7.95 -2.08
N ALA A 90 -4.10 -8.71 -1.50
CA ALA A 90 -2.86 -8.20 -0.94
C ALA A 90 -1.69 -9.08 -1.37
N VAL A 91 -0.48 -8.52 -1.30
CA VAL A 91 0.71 -9.24 -1.75
C VAL A 91 1.78 -9.25 -0.66
N ARG A 92 2.34 -10.43 -0.40
CA ARG A 92 3.57 -10.58 0.37
C ARG A 92 4.77 -10.49 -0.56
N ILE A 93 5.65 -9.54 -0.30
CA ILE A 93 6.85 -9.24 -1.07
C ILE A 93 8.07 -9.73 -0.30
N PRO A 94 8.84 -10.69 -0.83
CA PRO A 94 10.04 -11.20 -0.17
C PRO A 94 11.21 -10.23 -0.32
N ILE A 95 11.92 -9.96 0.77
CA ILE A 95 13.18 -9.21 0.81
C ILE A 95 14.23 -10.15 1.41
N LEU A 96 14.65 -11.14 0.63
CA LEU A 96 15.51 -12.25 1.05
C LEU A 96 16.97 -12.11 0.59
N HIS A 97 17.29 -11.05 -0.18
CA HIS A 97 18.64 -10.80 -0.68
C HIS A 97 19.66 -10.41 0.41
N ARG A 98 19.22 -10.25 1.65
CA ARG A 98 20.05 -10.04 2.84
C ARG A 98 19.91 -11.26 3.75
N PRO A 99 20.81 -12.24 3.67
CA PRO A 99 20.69 -13.48 4.44
C PRO A 99 20.60 -13.25 5.95
N ASP A 100 21.27 -12.22 6.46
CA ASP A 100 21.27 -11.88 7.89
C ASP A 100 20.02 -11.12 8.38
N ASP A 101 19.18 -10.63 7.47
CA ASP A 101 17.95 -9.88 7.78
C ASP A 101 16.84 -10.21 6.78
N PRO A 102 16.42 -11.48 6.67
CA PRO A 102 15.32 -11.88 5.80
C PRO A 102 14.01 -11.34 6.37
N LYS A 103 13.19 -10.74 5.51
CA LYS A 103 11.93 -10.12 5.91
C LYS A 103 10.94 -10.03 4.76
N TYR A 104 9.72 -9.72 5.10
CA TYR A 104 8.66 -9.45 4.14
C TYR A 104 8.18 -8.00 4.23
N ILE A 105 7.72 -7.49 3.09
CA ILE A 105 6.90 -6.28 2.98
C ILE A 105 5.51 -6.73 2.53
N VAL A 106 4.47 -6.11 3.06
CA VAL A 106 3.10 -6.36 2.63
C VAL A 106 2.60 -5.19 1.80
N CYS A 107 2.17 -5.49 0.58
CA CYS A 107 1.42 -4.55 -0.25
C CYS A 107 -0.07 -4.73 0.06
N VAL A 108 -0.66 -3.71 0.71
CA VAL A 108 -2.06 -3.75 1.16
C VAL A 108 -2.97 -2.97 0.22
N SER A 109 -4.20 -3.44 0.12
CA SER A 109 -5.31 -2.72 -0.52
C SER A 109 -6.00 -1.78 0.46
N SER A 110 -6.44 -0.64 -0.03
CA SER A 110 -7.20 0.38 0.71
C SER A 110 -8.67 0.46 0.30
N GLN A 111 -9.00 -0.06 -0.87
CA GLN A 111 -10.35 -0.10 -1.43
C GLN A 111 -10.57 -1.42 -2.17
N ALA A 112 -11.80 -1.84 -2.34
CA ALA A 112 -12.19 -2.78 -3.38
C ALA A 112 -12.47 -1.96 -4.65
N GLY A 113 -11.71 -2.22 -5.73
CA GLY A 113 -11.70 -1.37 -6.92
C GLY A 113 -10.99 -0.02 -6.69
N CYS A 114 -11.00 0.87 -7.70
CA CYS A 114 -10.35 2.18 -7.64
C CYS A 114 -11.03 3.18 -8.58
N ALA A 115 -11.29 4.41 -8.09
CA ALA A 115 -11.91 5.47 -8.88
C ALA A 115 -10.95 6.19 -9.85
N MET A 116 -9.64 5.94 -9.77
CA MET A 116 -8.64 6.70 -10.53
C MET A 116 -8.63 6.38 -12.02
N GLY A 117 -9.09 5.18 -12.43
CA GLY A 117 -9.23 4.81 -13.83
C GLY A 117 -7.94 4.77 -14.63
N CYS A 118 -6.77 4.58 -13.99
CA CYS A 118 -5.49 4.50 -14.68
C CYS A 118 -5.51 3.40 -15.74
N SER A 119 -5.15 3.73 -17.00
CA SER A 119 -5.33 2.86 -18.16
C SER A 119 -4.47 1.58 -18.13
N PHE A 120 -3.37 1.60 -17.38
CA PHE A 120 -2.44 0.47 -17.20
C PHE A 120 -2.70 -0.35 -15.92
N CYS A 121 -3.79 -0.08 -15.18
CA CYS A 121 -4.03 -0.70 -13.88
C CYS A 121 -5.34 -1.52 -13.91
N ALA A 122 -5.25 -2.82 -13.66
CA ALA A 122 -6.42 -3.71 -13.63
C ALA A 122 -7.47 -3.27 -12.60
N THR A 123 -7.03 -2.84 -11.40
CA THR A 123 -7.94 -2.29 -10.38
C THR A 123 -8.64 -1.03 -10.85
N GLY A 124 -7.93 -0.13 -11.57
CA GLY A 124 -8.50 1.11 -12.10
C GLY A 124 -9.58 0.85 -13.16
N GLN A 125 -9.43 -0.21 -13.94
CA GLN A 125 -10.41 -0.59 -14.98
C GLN A 125 -11.73 -1.15 -14.41
N GLN A 126 -11.72 -1.61 -13.16
CA GLN A 126 -12.92 -2.14 -12.50
C GLN A 126 -13.81 -1.05 -11.89
N GLY A 127 -13.31 0.18 -11.78
CA GLY A 127 -13.96 1.25 -11.06
C GLY A 127 -13.98 1.02 -9.54
N PHE A 128 -14.46 2.02 -8.83
CA PHE A 128 -14.60 2.00 -7.38
C PHE A 128 -15.80 1.15 -6.95
N LYS A 129 -15.62 0.35 -5.92
CA LYS A 129 -16.69 -0.43 -5.27
C LYS A 129 -16.97 0.07 -3.86
N ARG A 130 -15.99 -0.04 -2.96
CA ARG A 130 -16.09 0.45 -1.58
C ARG A 130 -14.72 0.78 -0.96
N ASN A 131 -14.74 1.57 0.08
CA ASN A 131 -13.60 1.73 0.96
C ASN A 131 -13.47 0.51 1.87
N LEU A 132 -12.23 0.11 2.18
CA LEU A 132 -11.96 -0.85 3.23
C LEU A 132 -11.92 -0.14 4.59
N ALA A 133 -12.47 -0.76 5.62
CA ALA A 133 -12.34 -0.29 6.99
C ALA A 133 -10.88 -0.43 7.49
N ALA A 134 -10.50 0.31 8.51
CA ALA A 134 -9.14 0.22 9.04
C ALA A 134 -8.78 -1.18 9.52
N TRP A 135 -9.73 -1.90 10.14
CA TRP A 135 -9.53 -3.28 10.57
C TRP A 135 -9.27 -4.23 9.40
N GLU A 136 -9.93 -4.04 8.25
CA GLU A 136 -9.70 -4.86 7.04
C GLU A 136 -8.28 -4.65 6.52
N ILE A 137 -7.79 -3.41 6.54
CA ILE A 137 -6.43 -3.07 6.12
C ILE A 137 -5.39 -3.67 7.09
N VAL A 138 -5.61 -3.54 8.39
CA VAL A 138 -4.73 -4.10 9.43
C VAL A 138 -4.71 -5.62 9.36
N ASP A 139 -5.86 -6.26 9.15
CA ASP A 139 -5.96 -7.72 9.15
C ASP A 139 -5.29 -8.37 7.94
N GLN A 140 -5.16 -7.67 6.78
CA GLN A 140 -4.32 -8.14 5.67
C GLN A 140 -2.89 -8.43 6.16
N VAL A 141 -2.33 -7.50 6.93
CA VAL A 141 -0.96 -7.64 7.46
C VAL A 141 -0.87 -8.75 8.50
N ILE A 142 -1.88 -8.85 9.39
CA ILE A 142 -1.94 -9.89 10.42
C ILE A 142 -2.03 -11.29 9.78
N ARG A 143 -2.95 -11.48 8.82
CA ARG A 143 -3.11 -12.77 8.09
C ARG A 143 -1.83 -13.17 7.37
N ILE A 144 -1.21 -12.23 6.67
CA ILE A 144 0.04 -12.48 5.94
C ILE A 144 1.20 -12.76 6.89
N GLN A 145 1.30 -12.03 8.02
CA GLN A 145 2.34 -12.30 9.04
C GLN A 145 2.18 -13.69 9.65
N ALA A 146 0.96 -14.11 9.96
CA ALA A 146 0.68 -15.44 10.52
C ALA A 146 1.07 -16.59 9.57
N ASP A 147 1.04 -16.32 8.26
CA ASP A 147 1.40 -17.26 7.20
C ASP A 147 2.84 -17.05 6.69
N SER A 148 3.69 -16.34 7.41
CA SER A 148 5.04 -15.96 6.98
C SER A 148 6.11 -16.55 7.87
N GLU A 149 7.17 -17.12 7.26
CA GLU A 149 8.35 -17.67 7.95
C GLU A 149 9.24 -16.58 8.54
N HIS A 150 9.26 -15.38 7.92
CA HIS A 150 10.04 -14.25 8.36
C HIS A 150 9.14 -13.07 8.75
N PRO A 151 9.64 -12.13 9.58
CA PRO A 151 8.82 -11.02 10.04
C PRO A 151 8.45 -10.05 8.91
N VAL A 152 7.21 -9.54 8.95
CA VAL A 152 6.80 -8.38 8.17
C VAL A 152 7.41 -7.12 8.80
N ARG A 153 8.24 -6.42 8.05
CA ARG A 153 8.97 -5.22 8.51
C ARG A 153 8.61 -3.96 7.74
N GLY A 154 7.70 -4.05 6.77
CA GLY A 154 7.24 -2.90 6.01
C GLY A 154 5.85 -3.11 5.42
N VAL A 155 5.17 -1.99 5.15
CA VAL A 155 3.86 -1.98 4.52
C VAL A 155 3.83 -0.90 3.45
N VAL A 156 3.31 -1.25 2.28
CA VAL A 156 3.11 -0.30 1.19
C VAL A 156 1.64 -0.29 0.79
N PHE A 157 1.03 0.87 0.79
CA PHE A 157 -0.35 1.08 0.34
C PHE A 157 -0.33 1.31 -1.18
N MET A 158 -0.04 0.24 -1.91
CA MET A 158 0.11 0.21 -3.38
C MET A 158 -0.70 -0.92 -4.01
N GLY A 159 -1.58 -1.56 -3.24
CA GLY A 159 -2.53 -2.56 -3.70
C GLY A 159 -3.74 -1.90 -4.38
N MET A 160 -4.91 -2.48 -4.19
CA MET A 160 -6.14 -1.95 -4.78
C MET A 160 -6.59 -0.67 -4.09
N GLY A 161 -7.00 0.33 -4.90
CA GLY A 161 -7.56 1.59 -4.42
C GLY A 161 -6.61 2.79 -4.43
N GLU A 162 -7.19 3.96 -4.18
CA GLU A 162 -6.48 5.22 -3.94
C GLU A 162 -6.50 5.53 -2.43
N PRO A 163 -5.34 5.39 -1.75
CA PRO A 163 -5.30 5.53 -0.28
C PRO A 163 -5.79 6.89 0.23
N LEU A 164 -5.52 7.97 -0.50
CA LEU A 164 -5.92 9.31 -0.05
C LEU A 164 -7.41 9.61 -0.25
N LEU A 165 -8.16 8.76 -0.99
CA LEU A 165 -9.62 8.79 -1.01
C LEU A 165 -10.26 7.98 0.13
N ASN A 166 -9.48 7.12 0.81
CA ASN A 166 -9.88 6.42 2.03
C ASN A 166 -9.03 6.85 3.22
N TYR A 167 -8.78 8.15 3.34
CA TYR A 167 -7.78 8.75 4.20
C TYR A 167 -7.86 8.28 5.67
N GLU A 168 -9.06 8.37 6.28
CA GLU A 168 -9.24 8.06 7.71
C GLU A 168 -8.87 6.61 8.04
N ALA A 169 -9.37 5.67 7.26
CA ALA A 169 -9.10 4.25 7.48
C ALA A 169 -7.63 3.91 7.21
N VAL A 170 -7.05 4.47 6.16
CA VAL A 170 -5.64 4.27 5.79
C VAL A 170 -4.69 4.79 6.87
N ILE A 171 -4.89 6.03 7.33
CA ILE A 171 -4.02 6.62 8.34
C ILE A 171 -4.19 5.92 9.69
N ARG A 172 -5.42 5.56 10.05
CA ARG A 172 -5.68 4.78 11.28
C ARG A 172 -5.00 3.42 11.21
N ALA A 173 -5.13 2.68 10.11
CA ALA A 173 -4.45 1.41 9.91
C ALA A 173 -2.93 1.56 9.99
N ALA A 174 -2.34 2.56 9.32
CA ALA A 174 -0.92 2.84 9.39
C ALA A 174 -0.43 3.15 10.82
N ARG A 175 -1.22 3.91 11.60
CA ARG A 175 -0.94 4.16 13.03
C ARG A 175 -0.98 2.88 13.85
N ILE A 176 -2.01 2.05 13.72
CA ILE A 176 -2.13 0.76 14.43
C ILE A 176 -0.93 -0.13 14.11
N LEU A 177 -0.56 -0.25 12.84
CA LEU A 177 0.58 -1.07 12.41
C LEU A 177 1.93 -0.54 12.93
N SER A 178 2.07 0.78 13.10
CA SER A 178 3.31 1.40 13.57
C SER A 178 3.40 1.53 15.10
N GLU A 179 2.29 1.48 15.81
CA GLU A 179 2.31 1.58 17.28
C GLU A 179 3.18 0.46 17.93
N PRO A 180 3.93 0.78 19.00
CA PRO A 180 4.72 -0.22 19.72
C PRO A 180 3.89 -1.39 20.27
N CYS A 181 2.62 -1.17 20.62
CA CYS A 181 1.67 -2.21 21.03
C CYS A 181 0.97 -2.87 19.81
N GLY A 182 1.04 -2.27 18.62
CA GLY A 182 0.60 -2.87 17.38
C GLY A 182 1.66 -3.82 16.80
N MET A 183 1.89 -3.75 15.49
CA MET A 183 2.94 -4.54 14.81
C MET A 183 4.35 -3.98 15.01
N ALA A 184 4.50 -2.79 15.57
CA ALA A 184 5.76 -2.07 15.77
C ALA A 184 6.56 -1.87 14.46
N ILE A 185 5.88 -1.75 13.32
CA ILE A 185 6.50 -1.47 12.04
C ILE A 185 6.96 -0.01 12.03
N SER A 186 8.24 0.23 11.75
CA SER A 186 8.77 1.60 11.68
C SER A 186 7.94 2.47 10.72
N GLY A 187 7.56 3.68 11.14
CA GLY A 187 6.86 4.61 10.26
C GLY A 187 7.61 4.87 8.95
N LYS A 188 8.96 4.86 8.98
CA LYS A 188 9.79 4.97 7.76
C LYS A 188 9.71 3.74 6.84
N ALA A 189 9.15 2.63 7.30
CA ALA A 189 8.91 1.42 6.51
C ALA A 189 7.44 1.30 6.05
N ILE A 190 6.63 2.32 6.33
CA ILE A 190 5.25 2.43 5.83
C ILE A 190 5.22 3.51 4.75
N SER A 191 4.74 3.14 3.56
CA SER A 191 4.63 4.05 2.42
C SER A 191 3.17 4.20 1.99
N ILE A 192 2.69 5.43 1.93
CA ILE A 192 1.37 5.78 1.40
C ILE A 192 1.55 6.29 -0.03
N SER A 193 1.01 5.57 -1.00
CA SER A 193 1.07 5.95 -2.41
C SER A 193 -0.22 6.63 -2.83
N THR A 194 -0.12 7.60 -3.74
CA THR A 194 -1.28 8.29 -4.32
C THR A 194 -1.07 8.55 -5.80
N ALA A 195 -2.15 8.52 -6.56
CA ALA A 195 -2.16 8.99 -7.95
C ALA A 195 -2.03 10.53 -8.07
N GLY A 196 -1.98 11.24 -6.93
CA GLY A 196 -1.85 12.69 -6.89
C GLY A 196 -3.12 13.42 -6.45
N VAL A 197 -3.87 12.86 -5.51
CA VAL A 197 -5.04 13.49 -4.89
C VAL A 197 -4.57 14.68 -4.04
N VAL A 198 -4.52 15.88 -4.62
CA VAL A 198 -3.94 17.09 -4.01
C VAL A 198 -4.53 17.44 -2.65
N PRO A 199 -5.86 17.43 -2.43
CA PRO A 199 -6.42 17.68 -1.10
C PRO A 199 -5.93 16.67 -0.05
N GLY A 200 -5.79 15.39 -0.45
CA GLY A 200 -5.26 14.33 0.41
C GLY A 200 -3.78 14.56 0.76
N ILE A 201 -2.95 14.99 -0.21
CA ILE A 201 -1.53 15.33 0.03
C ILE A 201 -1.41 16.50 1.02
N ARG A 202 -2.21 17.56 0.85
CA ARG A 202 -2.23 18.70 1.77
C ARG A 202 -2.66 18.31 3.17
N ARG A 203 -3.66 17.45 3.29
CA ARG A 203 -4.08 16.90 4.58
C ARG A 203 -2.97 16.05 5.22
N PHE A 204 -2.32 15.18 4.45
CA PHE A 204 -1.18 14.37 4.91
C PHE A 204 -0.02 15.25 5.41
N THR A 205 0.18 16.39 4.75
CA THR A 205 1.16 17.43 5.14
C THR A 205 0.79 18.06 6.49
N ALA A 206 -0.46 18.45 6.66
CA ALA A 206 -0.95 19.08 7.89
C ALA A 206 -0.86 18.13 9.10
N ASP A 207 -1.14 16.85 8.91
CA ASP A 207 -1.09 15.82 9.96
C ASP A 207 0.34 15.42 10.38
N ARG A 208 1.38 15.87 9.67
CA ARG A 208 2.81 15.62 9.95
C ARG A 208 3.13 14.16 10.28
N LEU A 209 2.61 13.24 9.48
CA LEU A 209 2.69 11.82 9.71
C LEU A 209 4.12 11.28 9.50
N PRO A 210 4.56 10.26 10.27
CA PRO A 210 5.90 9.68 10.16
C PRO A 210 6.06 8.73 8.96
N PHE A 211 5.06 8.65 8.08
CA PHE A 211 5.01 7.74 6.95
C PHE A 211 5.61 8.38 5.69
N ARG A 212 6.04 7.54 4.75
CA ARG A 212 6.56 8.01 3.47
C ARG A 212 5.42 8.33 2.51
N LEU A 213 5.52 9.46 1.83
CA LEU A 213 4.63 9.81 0.73
C LEU A 213 5.25 9.38 -0.59
N VAL A 214 4.49 8.64 -1.39
CA VAL A 214 4.83 8.24 -2.76
C VAL A 214 3.78 8.83 -3.70
N VAL A 215 4.21 9.45 -4.80
CA VAL A 215 3.30 10.01 -5.81
C VAL A 215 3.54 9.31 -7.14
N SER A 216 2.51 8.67 -7.66
CA SER A 216 2.50 8.08 -9.00
C SER A 216 2.42 9.21 -10.04
N LEU A 217 3.55 9.50 -10.67
CA LEU A 217 3.65 10.60 -11.64
C LEU A 217 3.44 10.10 -13.08
N THR A 218 4.21 9.11 -13.47
CA THR A 218 4.17 8.39 -14.77
C THR A 218 4.47 9.27 -16.00
N SER A 219 4.14 10.56 -15.98
CA SER A 219 4.54 11.54 -16.99
C SER A 219 4.63 12.94 -16.37
N ALA A 220 5.58 13.75 -16.83
CA ALA A 220 5.68 15.19 -16.52
C ALA A 220 5.01 16.06 -17.61
N ASP A 221 4.44 15.45 -18.64
CA ASP A 221 3.61 16.10 -19.66
C ASP A 221 2.13 15.91 -19.30
N PRO A 222 1.33 17.00 -19.16
CA PRO A 222 -0.07 16.91 -18.76
C PRO A 222 -0.95 16.12 -19.74
N GLY A 223 -0.68 16.24 -21.05
CA GLY A 223 -1.43 15.52 -22.08
C GLY A 223 -1.25 14.00 -21.95
N ARG A 224 0.00 13.56 -21.91
CA ARG A 224 0.36 12.15 -21.75
C ARG A 224 -0.08 11.60 -20.39
N ARG A 225 0.05 12.40 -19.33
CA ARG A 225 -0.41 11.97 -18.01
C ARG A 225 -1.91 11.74 -18.01
N ARG A 226 -2.68 12.60 -18.68
CA ARG A 226 -4.15 12.46 -18.80
C ARG A 226 -4.54 11.19 -19.56
N GLU A 227 -3.80 10.78 -20.60
CA GLU A 227 -4.06 9.54 -21.34
C GLU A 227 -3.90 8.30 -20.46
N LEU A 228 -2.93 8.32 -19.53
CA LEU A 228 -2.62 7.19 -18.65
C LEU A 228 -3.36 7.26 -17.32
N MET A 229 -3.54 8.46 -16.78
CA MET A 229 -4.04 8.73 -15.44
C MET A 229 -5.08 9.87 -15.49
N PRO A 230 -6.36 9.55 -15.59
CA PRO A 230 -7.44 10.56 -15.69
C PRO A 230 -7.51 11.54 -14.51
N VAL A 231 -6.88 11.22 -13.39
CA VAL A 231 -6.74 12.11 -12.23
C VAL A 231 -6.12 13.47 -12.57
N GLU A 232 -5.36 13.56 -13.66
CA GLU A 232 -4.80 14.81 -14.20
C GLU A 232 -5.86 15.87 -14.49
N VAL A 233 -7.08 15.45 -14.84
CA VAL A 233 -8.20 16.37 -15.08
C VAL A 233 -8.65 17.05 -13.79
N LEU A 234 -8.63 16.31 -12.67
CA LEU A 234 -9.08 16.80 -11.37
C LEU A 234 -7.97 17.52 -10.60
N TYR A 235 -6.73 17.02 -10.71
CA TYR A 235 -5.58 17.53 -10.00
C TYR A 235 -4.40 17.65 -10.97
N PRO A 236 -4.32 18.77 -11.72
CA PRO A 236 -3.30 18.98 -12.74
C PRO A 236 -1.88 19.03 -12.17
N LEU A 237 -0.90 18.66 -12.99
CA LEU A 237 0.53 18.68 -12.61
C LEU A 237 0.99 19.98 -11.93
N PRO A 238 0.58 21.20 -12.36
CA PRO A 238 0.98 22.42 -11.67
C PRO A 238 0.50 22.49 -10.21
N GLU A 239 -0.70 21.98 -9.91
CA GLU A 239 -1.20 21.93 -8.53
C GLU A 239 -0.51 20.81 -7.73
N LEU A 240 -0.27 19.67 -8.36
CA LEU A 240 0.40 18.54 -7.75
C LEU A 240 1.82 18.92 -7.28
N ILE A 241 2.62 19.58 -8.13
CA ILE A 241 3.98 19.94 -7.77
C ILE A 241 4.03 20.98 -6.65
N VAL A 242 3.04 21.88 -6.58
CA VAL A 242 2.89 22.83 -5.47
C VAL A 242 2.62 22.05 -4.16
N ALA A 243 1.69 21.11 -4.16
CA ALA A 243 1.39 20.31 -2.97
C ALA A 243 2.60 19.46 -2.50
N VAL A 244 3.37 18.91 -3.44
CA VAL A 244 4.62 18.19 -3.15
C VAL A 244 5.66 19.12 -2.52
N ARG A 245 5.76 20.36 -3.00
CA ARG A 245 6.64 21.38 -2.43
C ARG A 245 6.21 21.80 -1.03
N GLU A 246 4.90 22.03 -0.82
CA GLU A 246 4.31 22.31 0.49
C GLU A 246 4.63 21.19 1.49
N TYR A 247 4.50 19.93 1.08
CA TYR A 247 4.84 18.77 1.91
C TYR A 247 6.32 18.79 2.32
N HIS A 248 7.24 18.97 1.36
CA HIS A 248 8.67 19.04 1.67
C HIS A 248 9.01 20.17 2.64
N LEU A 249 8.49 21.37 2.39
CA LEU A 249 8.74 22.56 3.24
C LEU A 249 8.22 22.37 4.67
N ALA A 250 7.04 21.74 4.82
CA ALA A 250 6.43 21.54 6.13
C ALA A 250 7.06 20.40 6.94
N THR A 251 7.57 19.35 6.27
CA THR A 251 8.03 18.13 6.96
C THR A 251 9.55 17.93 6.91
N GLY A 252 10.24 18.57 5.99
CA GLY A 252 11.66 18.29 5.67
C GLY A 252 11.90 16.94 4.98
N LEU A 253 10.85 16.18 4.73
CA LEU A 253 10.95 14.85 4.13
C LEU A 253 11.00 14.93 2.59
N ARG A 254 11.63 13.93 1.98
CA ARG A 254 11.59 13.72 0.54
C ARG A 254 10.34 12.98 0.12
N VAL A 255 9.72 13.39 -0.97
CA VAL A 255 8.68 12.60 -1.65
C VAL A 255 9.35 11.63 -2.62
N THR A 256 8.82 10.44 -2.73
CA THR A 256 9.20 9.50 -3.80
C THR A 256 8.24 9.67 -4.96
N LEU A 257 8.75 9.94 -6.16
CA LEU A 257 7.97 9.86 -7.39
C LEU A 257 8.06 8.45 -7.94
N ALA A 258 6.94 7.83 -8.23
CA ALA A 258 6.86 6.56 -8.94
C ALA A 258 6.59 6.82 -10.42
N TRP A 259 7.45 6.27 -11.27
CA TRP A 259 7.37 6.40 -12.72
C TRP A 259 7.16 5.01 -13.32
N THR A 260 5.92 4.73 -13.72
CA THR A 260 5.61 3.50 -14.47
C THR A 260 6.10 3.66 -15.90
N MET A 261 7.12 2.88 -16.25
CA MET A 261 7.76 2.94 -17.57
C MET A 261 6.96 2.14 -18.59
N ILE A 262 6.59 2.81 -19.69
CA ILE A 262 5.84 2.23 -20.82
C ILE A 262 6.64 2.45 -22.09
N ALA A 263 6.98 1.35 -22.78
CA ALA A 263 7.76 1.35 -24.02
C ALA A 263 7.19 2.32 -25.06
N GLY A 264 8.03 3.13 -25.67
CA GLY A 264 7.68 4.09 -26.71
C GLY A 264 6.80 5.26 -26.25
N PHE A 265 6.36 5.26 -24.97
CA PHE A 265 5.44 6.28 -24.49
C PHE A 265 6.13 7.32 -23.58
N ASN A 266 6.78 6.92 -22.50
CA ASN A 266 7.32 7.83 -21.48
C ASN A 266 8.78 7.49 -21.08
N THR A 267 9.53 6.89 -21.96
CA THR A 267 10.91 6.43 -21.72
C THR A 267 11.91 7.02 -22.72
N ARG A 268 11.58 8.16 -23.33
CA ARG A 268 12.45 8.88 -24.24
C ARG A 268 13.35 9.88 -23.50
N PRO A 269 14.45 10.34 -24.07
CA PRO A 269 15.29 11.38 -23.48
C PRO A 269 14.53 12.67 -23.13
N GLU A 270 13.55 13.07 -23.95
CA GLU A 270 12.71 14.25 -23.73
C GLU A 270 11.87 14.15 -22.46
N ASP A 271 11.41 12.94 -22.14
CA ASP A 271 10.64 12.66 -20.92
C ASP A 271 11.50 12.90 -19.66
N ALA A 272 12.81 12.57 -19.72
CA ALA A 272 13.76 12.84 -18.65
C ALA A 272 14.03 14.36 -18.48
N ILE A 273 14.12 15.10 -19.59
CA ILE A 273 14.29 16.56 -19.57
C ILE A 273 13.05 17.23 -18.96
N GLN A 274 11.85 16.87 -19.42
CA GLN A 274 10.59 17.40 -18.88
C GLN A 274 10.45 17.09 -17.39
N LEU A 275 10.81 15.88 -16.94
CA LEU A 275 10.80 15.51 -15.54
C LEU A 275 11.79 16.37 -14.73
N ALA A 276 12.99 16.63 -15.25
CA ALA A 276 13.98 17.45 -14.59
C ALA A 276 13.51 18.90 -14.44
N GLU A 277 12.86 19.45 -15.45
CA GLU A 277 12.27 20.80 -15.40
C GLU A 277 11.12 20.87 -14.40
N PHE A 278 10.20 19.91 -14.46
CA PHE A 278 9.04 19.82 -13.58
C PHE A 278 9.43 19.74 -12.10
N THR A 279 10.51 19.00 -11.78
CA THR A 279 10.96 18.74 -10.41
C THR A 279 12.05 19.69 -9.92
N ARG A 280 12.39 20.71 -10.71
CA ARG A 280 13.52 21.62 -10.42
C ARG A 280 13.48 22.18 -8.99
N GLY A 281 14.60 21.99 -8.28
CA GLY A 281 14.78 22.54 -6.93
C GLY A 281 14.05 21.77 -5.83
N LEU A 282 13.43 20.61 -6.12
CA LEU A 282 12.80 19.76 -5.12
C LEU A 282 13.70 18.55 -4.78
N PRO A 283 13.97 18.29 -3.49
CA PRO A 283 14.67 17.09 -3.06
C PRO A 283 13.73 15.89 -3.08
N LEU A 284 13.71 15.16 -4.18
CA LEU A 284 12.87 14.00 -4.44
C LEU A 284 13.71 12.73 -4.58
N THR A 285 13.06 11.59 -4.63
CA THR A 285 13.58 10.32 -5.13
C THR A 285 12.72 9.83 -6.28
N LEU A 286 13.30 9.14 -7.25
CA LEU A 286 12.58 8.58 -8.39
C LEU A 286 12.68 7.06 -8.36
N ASP A 287 11.53 6.41 -8.30
CA ASP A 287 11.40 4.96 -8.44
C ASP A 287 10.89 4.65 -9.85
N LEU A 288 11.70 3.96 -10.65
CA LEU A 288 11.32 3.43 -11.96
C LEU A 288 10.67 2.06 -11.77
N ILE A 289 9.47 1.90 -12.30
CA ILE A 289 8.67 0.68 -12.19
C ILE A 289 8.31 0.22 -13.60
N ASP A 290 8.60 -1.02 -13.93
CA ASP A 290 8.14 -1.58 -15.20
C ASP A 290 6.62 -1.68 -15.19
N VAL A 291 5.97 -1.30 -16.31
CA VAL A 291 4.54 -1.53 -16.46
C VAL A 291 4.26 -3.03 -16.44
N ASN A 292 3.20 -3.41 -15.74
CA ASN A 292 2.69 -4.79 -15.75
C ASN A 292 1.23 -4.73 -16.18
N ASP A 293 0.99 -5.16 -17.41
CA ASP A 293 -0.34 -5.19 -18.01
C ASP A 293 -0.66 -6.60 -18.50
N ALA A 294 -1.61 -7.24 -17.82
CA ALA A 294 -2.04 -8.58 -18.16
C ALA A 294 -2.70 -8.67 -19.55
N THR A 295 -3.16 -7.54 -20.11
CA THR A 295 -3.78 -7.49 -21.44
C THR A 295 -2.76 -7.41 -22.57
N GLY A 296 -1.50 -7.08 -22.25
CA GLY A 296 -0.42 -6.87 -23.23
C GLY A 296 -0.54 -5.57 -24.04
N ARG A 297 -1.46 -4.67 -23.67
CA ARG A 297 -1.60 -3.36 -24.33
C ARG A 297 -0.40 -2.45 -24.06
N PHE A 298 0.15 -2.52 -22.87
CA PHE A 298 1.33 -1.77 -22.47
C PHE A 298 2.49 -2.72 -22.19
N LEU A 299 3.65 -2.42 -22.76
CA LEU A 299 4.87 -3.21 -22.60
C LEU A 299 5.94 -2.43 -21.84
N PRO A 300 6.78 -3.08 -21.04
CA PRO A 300 7.94 -2.45 -20.44
C PRO A 300 8.98 -2.09 -21.52
N PRO A 301 9.84 -1.07 -21.29
CA PRO A 301 10.86 -0.68 -22.24
C PRO A 301 11.85 -1.82 -22.51
N SER A 302 12.34 -1.91 -23.74
CA SER A 302 13.43 -2.79 -24.08
C SER A 302 14.71 -2.44 -23.30
N PRO A 303 15.68 -3.35 -23.15
CA PRO A 303 16.95 -3.04 -22.47
C PRO A 303 17.68 -1.83 -23.07
N HIS A 304 17.62 -1.66 -24.40
CA HIS A 304 18.21 -0.54 -25.11
C HIS A 304 17.51 0.79 -24.78
N GLU A 305 16.18 0.81 -24.86
CA GLU A 305 15.36 1.98 -24.51
C GLU A 305 15.54 2.38 -23.05
N LEU A 306 15.53 1.39 -22.14
CA LEU A 306 15.78 1.63 -20.73
C LEU A 306 17.17 2.22 -20.46
N ALA A 307 18.21 1.74 -21.17
CA ALA A 307 19.57 2.28 -21.02
C ALA A 307 19.60 3.75 -21.44
N GLY A 308 19.06 4.08 -22.63
CA GLY A 308 18.98 5.48 -23.11
C GLY A 308 18.21 6.41 -22.17
N PHE A 309 17.06 5.95 -21.65
CA PHE A 309 16.27 6.71 -20.69
C PHE A 309 17.03 6.94 -19.38
N ARG A 310 17.69 5.91 -18.84
CA ARG A 310 18.50 6.03 -17.63
C ARG A 310 19.69 6.97 -17.79
N ASP A 311 20.32 6.98 -18.94
CA ASP A 311 21.43 7.89 -19.23
C ASP A 311 20.93 9.33 -19.31
N ALA A 312 19.78 9.58 -19.94
CA ALA A 312 19.13 10.89 -19.94
C ALA A 312 18.75 11.34 -18.51
N LEU A 313 18.19 10.44 -17.71
CA LEU A 313 17.89 10.73 -16.29
C LEU A 313 19.16 11.10 -15.51
N ARG A 314 20.26 10.37 -15.67
CA ARG A 314 21.54 10.68 -15.01
C ARG A 314 22.10 12.03 -15.40
N LEU A 315 21.92 12.42 -16.67
CA LEU A 315 22.40 13.69 -17.20
C LEU A 315 21.60 14.87 -16.65
N HIS A 316 20.28 14.76 -16.59
CA HIS A 316 19.38 15.89 -16.31
C HIS A 316 18.83 15.93 -14.89
N LEU A 317 18.70 14.79 -14.19
CA LEU A 317 18.18 14.71 -12.84
C LEU A 317 19.29 14.72 -11.78
N LYS A 318 19.18 15.62 -10.81
CA LYS A 318 20.06 15.68 -9.63
C LYS A 318 19.38 15.03 -8.41
N MET A 319 18.80 13.84 -8.59
CA MET A 319 18.13 13.10 -7.51
C MET A 319 18.46 11.61 -7.58
N PRO A 320 18.29 10.86 -6.47
CA PRO A 320 18.44 9.42 -6.49
C PRO A 320 17.38 8.76 -7.40
N VAL A 321 17.82 7.88 -8.26
CA VAL A 321 16.97 7.08 -9.17
C VAL A 321 17.18 5.61 -8.85
N ALA A 322 16.11 4.89 -8.53
CA ALA A 322 16.12 3.45 -8.30
C ALA A 322 15.15 2.75 -9.25
N ARG A 323 15.55 1.60 -9.79
CA ARG A 323 14.61 0.69 -10.46
C ARG A 323 14.06 -0.26 -9.41
N ARG A 324 12.74 -0.30 -9.26
CA ARG A 324 12.06 -1.24 -8.39
C ARG A 324 11.87 -2.57 -9.11
N TYR A 325 12.19 -3.65 -8.43
CA TYR A 325 11.81 -4.98 -8.91
C TYR A 325 10.29 -5.14 -8.81
N SER A 326 9.67 -5.53 -9.91
CA SER A 326 8.24 -5.78 -10.02
C SER A 326 8.03 -7.29 -10.15
N GLY A 327 8.06 -8.00 -9.03
CA GLY A 327 7.91 -9.45 -9.01
C GLY A 327 6.47 -9.92 -8.96
N GLY A 328 6.27 -11.24 -9.05
CA GLY A 328 4.96 -11.89 -9.00
C GLY A 328 4.13 -11.68 -10.27
N GLN A 329 4.76 -11.44 -11.42
CA GLN A 329 4.06 -11.27 -12.71
C GLN A 329 3.32 -12.54 -13.11
N ASP A 330 3.92 -13.69 -12.92
CA ASP A 330 3.39 -15.02 -13.23
C ASP A 330 2.12 -15.37 -12.47
N ILE A 331 1.91 -14.76 -11.31
CA ILE A 331 0.72 -14.94 -10.47
C ILE A 331 -0.19 -13.69 -10.44
N HIS A 332 0.02 -12.71 -11.33
CA HIS A 332 -0.69 -11.43 -11.35
C HIS A 332 -0.64 -10.68 -10.00
N ALA A 333 0.52 -10.71 -9.33
CA ALA A 333 0.77 -10.01 -8.06
C ALA A 333 1.58 -8.71 -8.23
N ALA A 334 2.08 -8.42 -9.43
CA ALA A 334 2.86 -7.22 -9.70
C ALA A 334 2.00 -5.94 -9.64
N CYS A 335 2.66 -4.79 -9.46
CA CYS A 335 1.98 -3.49 -9.42
C CYS A 335 1.10 -3.28 -10.67
N GLY A 336 -0.17 -2.90 -10.45
CA GLY A 336 -1.14 -2.68 -11.51
C GLY A 336 -1.95 -3.92 -11.91
N MET A 337 -1.61 -5.12 -11.45
CA MET A 337 -2.25 -6.38 -11.89
C MET A 337 -3.36 -6.89 -10.94
N LEU A 338 -3.52 -6.30 -9.75
CA LEU A 338 -4.52 -6.77 -8.79
C LEU A 338 -5.95 -6.47 -9.27
N ALA A 339 -6.81 -7.47 -9.23
CA ALA A 339 -8.16 -7.42 -9.77
C ALA A 339 -9.25 -7.84 -8.78
N GLY A 340 -8.93 -8.32 -7.58
CA GLY A 340 -9.91 -8.74 -6.57
C GLY A 340 -10.78 -9.92 -7.01
N SER A 341 -10.34 -10.68 -8.01
CA SER A 341 -11.06 -11.84 -8.52
C SER A 341 -10.16 -13.07 -8.53
N ILE A 342 -10.74 -14.22 -8.28
CA ILE A 342 -10.11 -15.51 -8.62
C ILE A 342 -9.87 -15.45 -10.12
N GLY A 343 -8.60 -15.42 -10.55
CA GLY A 343 -8.23 -15.28 -11.94
C GLY A 343 -9.04 -16.23 -12.82
N VAL A 344 -9.86 -15.64 -13.69
CA VAL A 344 -10.48 -16.37 -14.76
C VAL A 344 -9.40 -16.58 -15.81
N ASN A 345 -8.72 -17.69 -15.73
CA ASN A 345 -8.35 -18.61 -16.79
C ASN A 345 -7.17 -19.50 -16.39
N GLY A 346 -7.49 -20.77 -16.25
CA GLY A 346 -6.64 -21.87 -16.68
C GLY A 346 -5.50 -22.31 -15.77
N TYR A 347 -5.83 -22.80 -14.55
CA TYR A 347 -5.18 -23.99 -14.03
C TYR A 347 -6.25 -24.86 -13.37
N SER A 348 -6.92 -25.65 -14.19
CA SER A 348 -7.56 -26.89 -13.76
C SER A 348 -6.45 -27.80 -13.21
N ASN A 349 -6.32 -27.87 -11.90
CA ASN A 349 -5.66 -29.01 -11.29
C ASN A 349 -6.57 -30.24 -11.47
N GLU A 350 -6.53 -30.84 -12.63
CA GLU A 350 -6.78 -32.27 -12.77
C GLU A 350 -5.51 -33.01 -12.32
N SER A 351 -5.39 -33.18 -11.01
CA SER A 351 -4.65 -34.30 -10.45
C SER A 351 -5.66 -35.31 -9.94
N GLY A 352 -6.21 -36.06 -10.89
CA GLY A 352 -6.75 -37.37 -10.60
C GLY A 352 -5.64 -38.25 -10.05
N ILE A 353 -5.82 -38.70 -8.83
CA ILE A 353 -5.10 -39.84 -8.26
C ILE A 353 -6.14 -40.96 -8.17
N PRO A 354 -5.81 -42.17 -8.69
CA PRO A 354 -6.70 -43.32 -8.67
C PRO A 354 -6.97 -43.82 -7.27
#